data_c9f382e1ef7db845cf283d19d0c07d35
#
_entry.id   c9f382e1ef7db845cf283d19d0c07d35
#
_cell.length_a   1.000
_cell.length_b   1.000
_cell.length_c   1.000
_cell.angle_alpha   90.00
_cell.angle_beta   90.00
_cell.angle_gamma   90.00
#
_symmetry.space_group_name_H-M   'P 1'
#
loop_
_entity.id
_entity.type
_entity.pdbx_description
1 polymer ?
#
loop_
_entity_poly.entity_id
_entity_poly.type
_entity_poly.pdbx_seq_one_letter_code
_entity_poly.pdbx_strand_id
1 'polypeptide(L)'
;HKIPFIATNIPRRYASMIYKGGMEALDQLSPEAKKMIGPDLKKYFDPKVKAYAEMKDQMGGHVPPNMLNIQISQASKDATMAHFILKNYEKKHLFLHFNGSYHSDNKQGIIWWINKIKPGHEIMSITTVNKSDWDKMEDDEKSLRADFYIVVPDNMIKTKR
;
A
#
# COMPACT_ATOMS: atom_id res chain seq x y z
N HIS A 1 14.43 -24.67 8.61
CA HIS A 1 13.10 -24.12 8.94
C HIS A 1 12.45 -23.63 7.65
N LYS A 2 11.20 -24.07 7.38
CA LYS A 2 10.42 -23.54 6.26
C LYS A 2 9.71 -22.27 6.75
N ILE A 3 10.05 -21.11 6.17
CA ILE A 3 9.34 -19.86 6.43
C ILE A 3 8.12 -19.83 5.50
N PRO A 4 6.90 -19.64 6.00
CA PRO A 4 5.71 -19.48 5.15
C PRO A 4 5.85 -18.27 4.25
N PHE A 5 5.48 -18.41 2.98
CA PHE A 5 5.41 -17.30 2.03
C PHE A 5 3.95 -17.07 1.63
N ILE A 6 3.48 -15.83 1.79
CA ILE A 6 2.08 -15.46 1.60
C ILE A 6 1.99 -14.32 0.59
N ALA A 7 1.27 -14.53 -0.50
CA ALA A 7 0.92 -13.47 -1.44
C ALA A 7 -0.22 -12.63 -0.86
N THR A 8 0.05 -11.37 -0.51
CA THR A 8 -0.91 -10.51 0.18
C THR A 8 -1.63 -9.53 -0.74
N ASN A 9 -1.09 -9.22 -1.91
CA ASN A 9 -1.66 -8.21 -2.80
C ASN A 9 -2.87 -8.74 -3.59
N ILE A 10 -3.79 -7.84 -3.91
CA ILE A 10 -4.91 -8.13 -4.81
C ILE A 10 -4.40 -8.59 -6.19
N PRO A 11 -5.01 -9.61 -6.84
CA PRO A 11 -4.67 -9.94 -8.20
C PRO A 11 -4.86 -8.73 -9.14
N ARG A 12 -3.85 -8.45 -9.96
CA ARG A 12 -3.78 -7.26 -10.82
C ARG A 12 -5.06 -7.04 -11.66
N ARG A 13 -5.67 -8.13 -12.14
CA ARG A 13 -6.91 -8.07 -12.91
C ARG A 13 -8.06 -7.38 -12.15
N TYR A 14 -8.19 -7.61 -10.85
CA TYR A 14 -9.27 -7.02 -10.05
C TYR A 14 -8.99 -5.55 -9.73
N ALA A 15 -7.75 -5.18 -9.45
CA ALA A 15 -7.37 -3.78 -9.36
C ALA A 15 -7.62 -3.01 -10.69
N SER A 16 -7.36 -3.67 -11.85
CA SER A 16 -7.69 -3.11 -13.16
C SER A 16 -9.20 -2.98 -13.41
N MET A 17 -10.02 -3.91 -12.91
CA MET A 17 -11.47 -3.78 -12.98
C MET A 17 -11.98 -2.57 -12.20
N ILE A 18 -11.47 -2.37 -10.99
CA ILE A 18 -11.77 -1.19 -10.15
C ILE A 18 -11.33 0.09 -10.83
N TYR A 19 -10.14 0.12 -11.41
CA TYR A 19 -9.64 1.29 -12.14
C TYR A 19 -10.58 1.71 -13.28
N LYS A 20 -11.19 0.73 -13.99
CA LYS A 20 -12.09 0.98 -15.12
C LYS A 20 -13.53 1.28 -14.69
N GLY A 21 -14.05 0.54 -13.73
CA GLY A 21 -15.48 0.52 -13.40
C GLY A 21 -15.82 0.93 -11.96
N GLY A 22 -14.85 1.47 -11.20
CA GLY A 22 -15.09 1.87 -9.82
C GLY A 22 -15.29 0.70 -8.87
N MET A 23 -15.82 1.00 -7.69
CA MET A 23 -16.03 0.01 -6.63
C MET A 23 -17.13 -1.01 -6.97
N GLU A 24 -18.09 -0.62 -7.79
CA GLU A 24 -19.20 -1.45 -8.24
C GLU A 24 -18.72 -2.63 -9.10
N ALA A 25 -17.56 -2.51 -9.74
CA ALA A 25 -16.96 -3.62 -10.50
C ALA A 25 -16.71 -4.86 -9.60
N LEU A 26 -16.55 -4.67 -8.30
CA LEU A 26 -16.35 -5.78 -7.35
C LEU A 26 -17.64 -6.60 -7.13
N ASP A 27 -18.81 -6.03 -7.36
CA ASP A 27 -20.08 -6.74 -7.16
C ASP A 27 -20.29 -7.86 -8.19
N GLN A 28 -19.67 -7.70 -9.36
CA GLN A 28 -19.73 -8.66 -10.47
C GLN A 28 -18.78 -9.87 -10.28
N LEU A 29 -17.95 -9.86 -9.24
CA LEU A 29 -17.00 -10.93 -8.99
C LEU A 29 -17.68 -12.16 -8.37
N SER A 30 -17.18 -13.35 -8.75
CA SER A 30 -17.59 -14.60 -8.09
C SER A 30 -17.23 -14.61 -6.60
N PRO A 31 -17.89 -15.46 -5.79
CA PRO A 31 -17.55 -15.61 -4.38
C PRO A 31 -16.08 -15.98 -4.14
N GLU A 32 -15.49 -16.79 -5.03
CA GLU A 32 -14.09 -17.20 -4.97
C GLU A 32 -13.16 -16.03 -5.24
N ALA A 33 -13.48 -15.19 -6.22
CA ALA A 33 -12.74 -13.98 -6.54
C ALA A 33 -12.78 -12.96 -5.40
N LYS A 34 -13.94 -12.79 -4.76
CA LYS A 34 -14.12 -11.91 -3.61
C LYS A 34 -13.24 -12.32 -2.41
N LYS A 35 -12.94 -13.61 -2.24
CA LYS A 35 -12.02 -14.09 -1.19
C LYS A 35 -10.56 -13.65 -1.38
N MET A 36 -10.20 -13.18 -2.57
CA MET A 36 -8.86 -12.67 -2.90
C MET A 36 -8.72 -11.16 -2.66
N ILE A 37 -9.74 -10.51 -2.13
CA ILE A 37 -9.79 -9.04 -1.94
C ILE A 37 -10.10 -8.76 -0.49
N GLY A 38 -9.46 -7.73 0.07
CA GLY A 38 -9.76 -7.27 1.42
C GLY A 38 -11.22 -6.80 1.53
N PRO A 39 -12.03 -7.40 2.41
CA PRO A 39 -13.47 -7.11 2.50
C PRO A 39 -13.78 -5.71 3.01
N ASP A 40 -12.83 -5.08 3.68
CA ASP A 40 -13.01 -3.81 4.38
C ASP A 40 -12.94 -2.59 3.45
N LEU A 41 -12.60 -2.77 2.16
CA LEU A 41 -12.45 -1.69 1.20
C LEU A 41 -13.70 -0.79 1.15
N LYS A 42 -14.88 -1.37 0.91
CA LYS A 42 -16.13 -0.61 0.82
C LYS A 42 -16.50 0.11 2.13
N LYS A 43 -16.13 -0.48 3.26
CA LYS A 43 -16.47 0.05 4.59
C LYS A 43 -15.62 1.24 5.01
N TYR A 44 -14.35 1.23 4.66
CA TYR A 44 -13.38 2.19 5.22
C TYR A 44 -12.72 3.08 4.19
N PHE A 45 -12.96 2.88 2.89
CA PHE A 45 -12.38 3.75 1.87
C PHE A 45 -12.84 5.19 2.07
N ASP A 46 -11.87 6.10 2.14
CA ASP A 46 -12.08 7.54 2.19
C ASP A 46 -11.06 8.20 1.25
N PRO A 47 -11.52 8.89 0.18
CA PRO A 47 -10.63 9.56 -0.76
C PRO A 47 -9.87 10.75 -0.15
N LYS A 48 -10.27 11.22 1.05
CA LYS A 48 -9.59 12.28 1.80
C LYS A 48 -8.40 11.79 2.61
N VAL A 49 -8.21 10.48 2.76
CA VAL A 49 -7.01 9.94 3.38
C VAL A 49 -5.79 10.42 2.61
N LYS A 50 -4.78 10.92 3.33
CA LYS A 50 -3.62 11.63 2.76
C LYS A 50 -2.99 10.89 1.59
N ALA A 51 -2.73 9.58 1.72
CA ALA A 51 -2.15 8.76 0.65
C ALA A 51 -2.93 8.82 -0.67
N TYR A 52 -4.25 8.94 -0.60
CA TYR A 52 -5.10 8.96 -1.79
C TYR A 52 -5.40 10.39 -2.27
N ALA A 53 -5.54 11.33 -1.34
CA ALA A 53 -5.78 12.74 -1.64
C ALA A 53 -4.60 13.37 -2.42
N GLU A 54 -3.37 13.04 -2.04
CA GLU A 54 -2.15 13.58 -2.65
C GLU A 54 -1.80 12.95 -4.03
N MET A 55 -2.48 11.89 -4.45
CA MET A 55 -2.23 11.28 -5.76
C MET A 55 -2.41 12.24 -6.93
N LYS A 56 -3.32 13.20 -6.82
CA LYS A 56 -3.54 14.24 -7.84
C LYS A 56 -2.32 15.14 -8.00
N ASP A 57 -1.64 15.46 -6.90
CA ASP A 57 -0.47 16.35 -6.91
C ASP A 57 0.72 15.65 -7.56
N GLN A 58 0.85 14.34 -7.38
CA GLN A 58 1.88 13.51 -8.01
C GLN A 58 1.69 13.39 -9.54
N MET A 59 0.51 13.71 -10.05
CA MET A 59 0.19 13.69 -11.49
C MET A 59 0.45 15.05 -12.18
N GLY A 60 1.22 15.94 -11.55
CA GLY A 60 1.57 17.25 -12.14
C GLY A 60 0.38 18.20 -12.30
N GLY A 61 -0.63 18.10 -11.46
CA GLY A 61 -1.82 18.96 -11.46
C GLY A 61 -2.88 18.59 -12.51
N HIS A 62 -2.62 17.61 -13.37
CA HIS A 62 -3.64 17.08 -14.28
C HIS A 62 -4.50 16.05 -13.56
N VAL A 63 -5.75 16.39 -13.28
CA VAL A 63 -6.70 15.48 -12.62
C VAL A 63 -7.48 14.71 -13.68
N PRO A 64 -7.22 13.42 -13.87
CA PRO A 64 -7.96 12.63 -14.86
C PRO A 64 -9.43 12.47 -14.44
N PRO A 65 -10.37 12.35 -15.41
CA PRO A 65 -11.80 12.22 -15.12
C PRO A 65 -12.16 11.03 -14.20
N ASN A 66 -11.34 9.97 -14.21
CA ASN A 66 -11.53 8.78 -13.39
C ASN A 66 -10.65 8.78 -12.11
N MET A 67 -10.29 9.95 -11.59
CA MET A 67 -9.40 10.08 -10.43
C MET A 67 -9.88 9.26 -9.23
N LEU A 68 -11.17 9.27 -8.96
CA LEU A 68 -11.74 8.48 -7.87
C LEU A 68 -11.49 6.98 -8.07
N ASN A 69 -11.64 6.45 -9.27
CA ASN A 69 -11.36 5.04 -9.56
C ASN A 69 -9.87 4.70 -9.39
N ILE A 70 -8.98 5.64 -9.71
CA ILE A 70 -7.54 5.50 -9.48
C ILE A 70 -7.27 5.36 -7.98
N GLN A 71 -7.84 6.24 -7.18
CA GLN A 71 -7.72 6.20 -5.71
C GLN A 71 -8.28 4.90 -5.13
N ILE A 72 -9.48 4.46 -5.56
CA ILE A 72 -10.09 3.21 -5.13
C ILE A 72 -9.23 2.01 -5.53
N SER A 73 -8.70 2.00 -6.76
CA SER A 73 -7.82 0.93 -7.24
C SER A 73 -6.55 0.83 -6.41
N GLN A 74 -5.95 1.96 -6.02
CA GLN A 74 -4.79 1.97 -5.15
C GLN A 74 -5.15 1.51 -3.74
N ALA A 75 -6.23 2.05 -3.17
CA ALA A 75 -6.75 1.66 -1.87
C ALA A 75 -7.09 0.16 -1.79
N SER A 76 -7.57 -0.43 -2.88
CA SER A 76 -7.87 -1.87 -2.94
C SER A 76 -6.64 -2.76 -2.76
N LYS A 77 -5.49 -2.30 -3.23
CA LYS A 77 -4.20 -3.00 -3.01
C LYS A 77 -3.82 -2.92 -1.54
N ASP A 78 -3.84 -1.72 -0.97
CA ASP A 78 -3.45 -1.47 0.42
C ASP A 78 -4.37 -2.20 1.40
N ALA A 79 -5.68 -2.10 1.21
CA ALA A 79 -6.68 -2.79 2.02
C ALA A 79 -6.53 -4.32 1.95
N THR A 80 -6.25 -4.85 0.75
CA THR A 80 -6.08 -6.30 0.57
C THR A 80 -4.79 -6.79 1.22
N MET A 81 -3.67 -6.06 1.05
CA MET A 81 -2.43 -6.39 1.72
C MET A 81 -2.58 -6.33 3.24
N ALA A 82 -3.19 -5.28 3.78
CA ALA A 82 -3.47 -5.15 5.21
C ALA A 82 -4.34 -6.31 5.74
N HIS A 83 -5.40 -6.67 5.00
CA HIS A 83 -6.28 -7.80 5.36
C HIS A 83 -5.49 -9.11 5.47
N PHE A 84 -4.68 -9.45 4.46
CA PHE A 84 -3.93 -10.71 4.48
C PHE A 84 -2.77 -10.70 5.46
N ILE A 85 -2.16 -9.55 5.75
CA ILE A 85 -1.21 -9.41 6.85
C ILE A 85 -1.91 -9.74 8.17
N LEU A 86 -3.03 -9.07 8.49
CA LEU A 86 -3.77 -9.28 9.72
C LEU A 86 -4.31 -10.70 9.86
N LYS A 87 -4.75 -11.32 8.77
CA LYS A 87 -5.27 -12.69 8.74
C LYS A 87 -4.20 -13.75 9.03
N ASN A 88 -2.95 -13.48 8.64
CA ASN A 88 -1.85 -14.44 8.76
C ASN A 88 -0.85 -14.08 9.87
N TYR A 89 -1.02 -12.91 10.51
CA TYR A 89 -0.19 -12.52 11.64
C TYR A 89 -0.59 -13.30 12.88
N GLU A 90 0.40 -13.95 13.49
CA GLU A 90 0.26 -14.64 14.78
C GLU A 90 1.00 -13.85 15.87
N LYS A 91 0.36 -13.68 17.02
CA LYS A 91 0.97 -12.98 18.16
C LYS A 91 2.29 -13.66 18.57
N LYS A 92 3.30 -12.84 18.88
CA LYS A 92 4.67 -13.26 19.21
C LYS A 92 5.51 -13.75 18.02
N HIS A 93 5.00 -13.66 16.79
CA HIS A 93 5.78 -13.91 15.58
C HIS A 93 6.05 -12.59 14.83
N LEU A 94 7.17 -12.56 14.12
CA LEU A 94 7.45 -11.46 13.19
C LEU A 94 6.78 -11.75 11.84
N PHE A 95 6.00 -10.81 11.35
CA PHE A 95 5.49 -10.82 9.98
C PHE A 95 6.30 -9.81 9.16
N LEU A 96 7.12 -10.30 8.24
CA LEU A 96 7.90 -9.45 7.34
C LEU A 96 7.13 -9.28 6.04
N HIS A 97 6.86 -8.03 5.63
CA HIS A 97 6.14 -7.70 4.40
C HIS A 97 7.00 -6.87 3.46
N PHE A 98 7.04 -7.27 2.19
CA PHE A 98 7.74 -6.54 1.13
C PHE A 98 6.73 -5.87 0.20
N ASN A 99 6.86 -4.57 0.03
CA ASN A 99 6.01 -3.76 -0.86
C ASN A 99 6.82 -2.62 -1.48
N GLY A 100 6.28 -1.98 -2.50
CA GLY A 100 6.83 -0.71 -2.98
C GLY A 100 6.60 0.40 -1.95
N SER A 101 7.54 1.32 -1.80
CA SER A 101 7.55 2.37 -0.78
C SER A 101 6.25 3.18 -0.73
N TYR A 102 5.64 3.45 -1.87
CA TYR A 102 4.35 4.13 -1.97
C TYR A 102 3.24 3.52 -1.08
N HIS A 103 3.30 2.21 -0.84
CA HIS A 103 2.29 1.51 -0.03
C HIS A 103 2.51 1.62 1.48
N SER A 104 3.64 2.15 1.94
CA SER A 104 3.98 2.22 3.38
C SER A 104 4.63 3.53 3.82
N ASP A 105 5.12 4.36 2.88
CA ASP A 105 5.74 5.64 3.20
C ASP A 105 4.76 6.55 3.98
N ASN A 106 5.31 7.37 4.86
CA ASN A 106 4.59 8.29 5.73
C ASN A 106 3.56 7.60 6.65
N LYS A 107 3.76 6.32 6.97
CA LYS A 107 2.82 5.50 7.76
C LYS A 107 1.41 5.42 7.13
N GLN A 108 1.33 5.65 5.82
CA GLN A 108 0.10 5.61 5.04
C GLN A 108 -0.14 4.23 4.42
N GLY A 109 -1.04 4.14 3.46
CA GLY A 109 -1.32 2.91 2.71
C GLY A 109 -1.62 1.72 3.63
N ILE A 110 -0.82 0.66 3.52
CA ILE A 110 -1.01 -0.59 4.29
C ILE A 110 -1.05 -0.33 5.79
N ILE A 111 -0.18 0.54 6.32
CA ILE A 111 -0.10 0.82 7.76
C ILE A 111 -1.37 1.51 8.24
N TRP A 112 -1.87 2.49 7.47
CA TRP A 112 -3.15 3.14 7.78
C TRP A 112 -4.30 2.12 7.80
N TRP A 113 -4.37 1.21 6.81
CA TRP A 113 -5.40 0.18 6.73
C TRP A 113 -5.33 -0.81 7.90
N ILE A 114 -4.13 -1.26 8.30
CA ILE A 114 -3.97 -2.14 9.48
C ILE A 114 -4.53 -1.45 10.71
N ASN A 115 -4.15 -0.20 10.96
CA ASN A 115 -4.62 0.56 12.13
C ASN A 115 -6.13 0.84 12.09
N LYS A 116 -6.71 1.01 10.89
CA LYS A 116 -8.14 1.23 10.72
C LYS A 116 -8.96 -0.03 10.95
N ILE A 117 -8.48 -1.18 10.49
CA ILE A 117 -9.17 -2.48 10.62
C ILE A 117 -8.99 -3.04 12.03
N LYS A 118 -7.77 -3.04 12.53
CA LYS A 118 -7.42 -3.63 13.83
C LYS A 118 -6.25 -2.86 14.46
N PRO A 119 -6.53 -1.83 15.26
CA PRO A 119 -5.49 -1.04 15.93
C PRO A 119 -4.73 -1.84 17.00
N GLY A 120 -3.58 -1.32 17.41
CA GLY A 120 -2.79 -1.86 18.52
C GLY A 120 -1.71 -2.88 18.10
N HIS A 121 -1.36 -2.94 16.81
CA HIS A 121 -0.18 -3.65 16.34
C HIS A 121 1.06 -2.77 16.37
N GLU A 122 2.19 -3.32 16.80
CA GLU A 122 3.49 -2.68 16.65
C GLU A 122 3.97 -2.91 15.22
N ILE A 123 4.14 -1.80 14.49
CA ILE A 123 4.53 -1.82 13.08
C ILE A 123 5.78 -0.97 12.91
N MET A 124 6.78 -1.55 12.29
CA MET A 124 8.02 -0.88 11.92
C MET A 124 8.12 -0.84 10.40
N SER A 125 8.47 0.31 9.86
CA SER A 125 8.69 0.50 8.43
C SER A 125 10.16 0.73 8.10
N ILE A 126 10.61 0.10 7.01
CA ILE A 126 11.96 0.26 6.46
C ILE A 126 11.79 0.66 5.00
N THR A 127 12.33 1.81 4.59
CA THR A 127 12.30 2.24 3.20
C THR A 127 13.70 2.30 2.60
N THR A 128 13.80 2.08 1.29
CA THR A 128 15.06 2.17 0.55
C THR A 128 15.07 3.44 -0.27
N VAL A 129 16.12 4.23 -0.16
CA VAL A 129 16.30 5.51 -0.88
C VAL A 129 17.67 5.57 -1.52
N ASN A 130 17.79 6.29 -2.63
CA ASN A 130 19.10 6.61 -3.20
C ASN A 130 19.84 7.62 -2.32
N LYS A 131 21.17 7.62 -2.39
CA LYS A 131 22.01 8.56 -1.63
C LYS A 131 21.67 10.01 -1.96
N SER A 132 21.51 10.35 -3.24
CA SER A 132 21.16 11.71 -3.66
C SER A 132 19.77 12.18 -3.19
N ASP A 133 18.81 11.26 -3.03
CA ASP A 133 17.50 11.58 -2.48
C ASP A 133 17.58 11.77 -0.96
N TRP A 134 18.33 10.88 -0.27
CA TRP A 134 18.58 10.97 1.15
C TRP A 134 19.23 12.31 1.57
N ASP A 135 20.20 12.78 0.80
CA ASP A 135 20.93 14.02 1.11
C ASP A 135 20.07 15.28 0.94
N LYS A 136 18.98 15.20 0.16
CA LYS A 136 18.04 16.30 -0.07
C LYS A 136 16.87 16.30 0.90
N MET A 137 16.60 15.18 1.56
CA MET A 137 15.48 15.06 2.48
C MET A 137 15.74 15.82 3.77
N GLU A 138 14.79 16.62 4.19
CA GLU A 138 14.79 17.29 5.49
C GLU A 138 14.55 16.27 6.63
N ASP A 139 15.00 16.59 7.83
CA ASP A 139 14.91 15.66 8.98
C ASP A 139 13.46 15.38 9.37
N ASP A 140 12.57 16.34 9.24
CA ASP A 140 11.13 16.15 9.47
C ASP A 140 10.53 15.17 8.45
N GLU A 141 10.91 15.29 7.17
CA GLU A 141 10.48 14.33 6.14
C GLU A 141 10.99 12.92 6.45
N LYS A 142 12.26 12.79 6.82
CA LYS A 142 12.86 11.50 7.21
C LYS A 142 12.09 10.87 8.36
N SER A 143 11.81 11.64 9.43
CA SER A 143 11.12 11.13 10.61
C SER A 143 9.68 10.66 10.35
N LEU A 144 8.99 11.31 9.41
CA LEU A 144 7.61 10.98 9.04
C LEU A 144 7.54 9.78 8.10
N ARG A 145 8.49 9.65 7.18
CA ARG A 145 8.40 8.71 6.06
C ARG A 145 8.59 7.27 6.49
N ALA A 146 9.60 6.96 7.31
CA ALA A 146 9.86 5.60 7.78
C ALA A 146 10.61 5.59 9.12
N ASP A 147 10.59 4.44 9.81
CA ASP A 147 11.34 4.24 11.05
C ASP A 147 12.83 4.00 10.77
N PHE A 148 13.15 3.33 9.66
CA PHE A 148 14.51 3.02 9.23
C PHE A 148 14.68 3.20 7.73
N TYR A 149 15.94 3.43 7.34
CA TYR A 149 16.32 3.64 5.95
C TYR A 149 17.45 2.71 5.53
N ILE A 150 17.36 2.21 4.31
CA ILE A 150 18.44 1.59 3.58
C ILE A 150 18.87 2.59 2.51
N VAL A 151 19.99 3.26 2.72
CA VAL A 151 20.52 4.21 1.73
C VAL A 151 21.41 3.44 0.76
N VAL A 152 21.07 3.47 -0.53
CA VAL A 152 21.81 2.80 -1.58
C VAL A 152 22.55 3.82 -2.47
N PRO A 153 23.72 3.46 -3.03
CA PRO A 153 24.43 4.31 -3.98
C PRO A 153 23.57 4.61 -5.23
N ASP A 154 23.71 5.81 -5.79
CA ASP A 154 22.95 6.22 -6.97
C ASP A 154 23.25 5.38 -8.22
N ASN A 155 24.47 4.82 -8.30
CA ASN A 155 24.88 3.92 -9.38
C ASN A 155 24.54 2.45 -9.16
N MET A 156 23.74 2.13 -8.14
CA MET A 156 23.26 0.76 -7.91
C MET A 156 22.49 0.27 -9.12
N ILE A 157 22.81 -0.93 -9.62
CA ILE A 157 22.10 -1.55 -10.74
C ILE A 157 20.65 -1.80 -10.33
N LYS A 158 19.73 -1.18 -11.07
CA LYS A 158 18.28 -1.38 -10.88
C LYS A 158 17.80 -2.48 -11.82
N THR A 159 17.03 -3.42 -11.28
CA THR A 159 16.35 -4.43 -12.11
C THR A 159 15.39 -3.72 -13.08
N LYS A 160 15.59 -3.87 -14.38
CA LYS A 160 14.63 -3.39 -15.38
C LYS A 160 13.37 -4.26 -15.28
N ARG A 161 12.22 -3.62 -15.15
CA ARG A 161 10.90 -4.26 -15.25
C ARG A 161 10.39 -4.21 -16.68
#